data_304a2371ed0fd06c348072e968d64eb6
#
_entry.id   304a2371ed0fd06c348072e968d64eb6
#
_cell.length_a   1.000
_cell.length_b   1.000
_cell.length_c   1.000
_cell.angle_alpha   90.00
_cell.angle_beta   90.00
_cell.angle_gamma   90.00
#
_symmetry.space_group_name_H-M   'P 1'
#
loop_
_entity.id
_entity.type
_entity.pdbx_description
1 polymer ?
#
loop_
_entity_poly.entity_id
_entity_poly.type
_entity_poly.pdbx_seq_one_letter_code
_entity_poly.pdbx_strand_id
1 'polypeptide(L)'
;MADECSSIDRGRLRTGQWRKLRGLLLMLLEADGFYARKFRAAGLQPSSVNGVEDFIQKMPFTEKQELLADRLEHPPFGTHLTQPLTAYTRFCQTSGTSSGQPVAWLDTPESWEAMLACWRRVYEAADLVKGQDRIYFAFSFGPFLGFWTAYEAANGHYLTLPSGGLSSQARLEMMARYGATVLCCTPTYALRLGELIGPGSGVSLESLAVKKVIVAGEPGGSIPEVRSRIEALWNARVYDHHGMTEVGPVSYEATETPGRLTVIEEAYLAEVVDPETGVEVEDGQQGELVLTTLVRTAGPLLRYRTGDWVKKVMHAGRLTLEGGVLGRVDDMVVLRGVNIYPSAIEAVVRQFSDVEEFMVEQRKVDAMDEIELLIEVPGNVSKSLLKQIESKLRDTFSMRIPVRLAEPGSLPRHEFKAKRWRKV
;
A
#
# COMPACT_ATOMS: atom_id res chain seq x y z
N MET A 1 -27.66 -21.62 1.48
CA MET A 1 -27.08 -21.97 0.18
C MET A 1 -25.76 -21.23 0.12
N ALA A 2 -24.66 -21.95 0.29
CA ALA A 2 -23.33 -21.35 0.23
C ALA A 2 -23.07 -20.97 -1.24
N ASP A 3 -22.82 -19.70 -1.47
CA ASP A 3 -22.42 -19.16 -2.77
C ASP A 3 -21.18 -19.91 -3.25
N GLU A 4 -21.31 -20.56 -4.39
CA GLU A 4 -20.19 -20.99 -5.21
C GLU A 4 -19.48 -19.71 -5.70
N CYS A 5 -18.56 -19.18 -4.89
CA CYS A 5 -17.54 -18.26 -5.35
C CYS A 5 -16.81 -18.97 -6.49
N SER A 6 -17.14 -18.65 -7.74
CA SER A 6 -16.61 -19.32 -8.92
C SER A 6 -15.09 -19.26 -8.89
N SER A 7 -14.46 -20.39 -8.58
CA SER A 7 -13.00 -20.49 -8.55
C SER A 7 -12.45 -20.15 -9.94
N ILE A 8 -11.45 -19.27 -9.98
CA ILE A 8 -10.80 -18.92 -11.23
C ILE A 8 -10.02 -20.13 -11.77
N ASP A 9 -10.17 -20.39 -13.05
CA ASP A 9 -9.34 -21.32 -13.79
C ASP A 9 -7.90 -20.75 -13.88
N ARG A 10 -7.02 -21.28 -13.03
CA ARG A 10 -5.59 -20.90 -12.99
C ARG A 10 -4.89 -21.13 -14.32
N GLY A 11 -5.24 -22.16 -15.08
CA GLY A 11 -4.68 -22.44 -16.41
C GLY A 11 -5.00 -21.32 -17.40
N ARG A 12 -6.26 -20.87 -17.39
CA ARG A 12 -6.69 -19.76 -18.23
C ARG A 12 -6.05 -18.44 -17.84
N LEU A 13 -5.93 -18.18 -16.53
CA LEU A 13 -5.24 -17.00 -16.01
C LEU A 13 -3.78 -16.98 -16.45
N ARG A 14 -3.03 -18.08 -16.23
CA ARG A 14 -1.63 -18.22 -16.64
C ARG A 14 -1.43 -18.05 -18.14
N THR A 15 -2.32 -18.59 -18.96
CA THR A 15 -2.30 -18.39 -20.41
C THR A 15 -2.46 -16.91 -20.78
N GLY A 16 -3.37 -16.21 -20.10
CA GLY A 16 -3.55 -14.77 -20.27
C GLY A 16 -2.34 -13.94 -19.85
N GLN A 17 -1.74 -14.27 -18.70
CA GLN A 17 -0.50 -13.65 -18.21
C GLN A 17 0.65 -13.88 -19.18
N TRP A 18 0.86 -15.10 -19.65
CA TRP A 18 1.91 -15.43 -20.62
C TRP A 18 1.77 -14.63 -21.90
N ARG A 19 0.59 -14.54 -22.47
CA ARG A 19 0.36 -13.76 -23.70
C ARG A 19 0.79 -12.31 -23.55
N LYS A 20 0.46 -11.66 -22.41
CA LYS A 20 0.86 -10.27 -22.14
C LYS A 20 2.36 -10.16 -21.90
N LEU A 21 2.91 -11.03 -21.06
CA LEU A 21 4.33 -11.07 -20.74
C LEU A 21 5.19 -11.28 -21.98
N ARG A 22 4.83 -12.22 -22.85
CA ARG A 22 5.54 -12.46 -24.11
C ARG A 22 5.60 -11.23 -24.99
N GLY A 23 4.48 -10.48 -25.09
CA GLY A 23 4.45 -9.22 -25.84
C GLY A 23 5.41 -8.18 -25.25
N LEU A 24 5.44 -8.05 -23.92
CA LEU A 24 6.39 -7.16 -23.22
C LEU A 24 7.84 -7.58 -23.45
N LEU A 25 8.15 -8.86 -23.33
CA LEU A 25 9.51 -9.37 -23.52
C LEU A 25 10.04 -9.08 -24.95
N LEU A 26 9.23 -9.28 -25.97
CA LEU A 26 9.60 -8.95 -27.34
C LEU A 26 9.90 -7.46 -27.49
N MET A 27 9.01 -6.59 -27.01
CA MET A 27 9.19 -5.14 -27.07
C MET A 27 10.44 -4.66 -26.32
N LEU A 28 10.69 -5.19 -25.12
CA LEU A 28 11.82 -4.80 -24.27
C LEU A 28 13.17 -5.26 -24.79
N LEU A 29 13.22 -6.34 -25.57
CA LEU A 29 14.45 -6.93 -26.09
C LEU A 29 14.82 -6.40 -27.46
N GLU A 30 13.87 -5.85 -28.21
CA GLU A 30 14.14 -5.10 -29.45
C GLU A 30 14.78 -3.74 -29.19
N ALA A 31 14.51 -3.14 -28.00
CA ALA A 31 15.08 -1.87 -27.59
C ALA A 31 16.46 -2.07 -26.93
N ASP A 32 17.36 -1.09 -27.05
CA ASP A 32 18.64 -1.09 -26.29
C ASP A 32 18.46 -0.36 -24.94
N GLY A 33 17.46 -0.80 -24.16
CA GLY A 33 17.08 -0.22 -22.89
C GLY A 33 17.60 -1.02 -21.68
N PHE A 34 17.16 -0.59 -20.51
CA PHE A 34 17.50 -1.21 -19.20
C PHE A 34 17.31 -2.73 -19.21
N TYR A 35 16.15 -3.22 -19.64
CA TYR A 35 15.87 -4.64 -19.66
C TYR A 35 16.66 -5.42 -20.71
N ALA A 36 16.92 -4.85 -21.87
CA ALA A 36 17.75 -5.50 -22.89
C ALA A 36 19.18 -5.74 -22.37
N ARG A 37 19.76 -4.76 -21.66
CA ARG A 37 21.06 -4.92 -21.02
C ARG A 37 21.02 -5.98 -19.89
N LYS A 38 19.97 -5.94 -19.07
CA LYS A 38 19.77 -6.90 -17.97
C LYS A 38 19.63 -8.35 -18.47
N PHE A 39 18.88 -8.57 -19.54
CA PHE A 39 18.74 -9.87 -20.19
C PHE A 39 20.08 -10.37 -20.76
N ARG A 40 20.82 -9.52 -21.47
CA ARG A 40 22.14 -9.86 -22.00
C ARG A 40 23.12 -10.23 -20.87
N ALA A 41 23.13 -9.48 -19.78
CA ALA A 41 23.97 -9.77 -18.61
C ALA A 41 23.63 -11.11 -17.95
N ALA A 42 22.36 -11.53 -17.99
CA ALA A 42 21.91 -12.82 -17.52
C ALA A 42 22.09 -13.98 -18.53
N GLY A 43 22.67 -13.70 -19.72
CA GLY A 43 22.81 -14.69 -20.78
C GLY A 43 21.47 -15.13 -21.41
N LEU A 44 20.42 -14.33 -21.24
CA LEU A 44 19.08 -14.66 -21.72
C LEU A 44 18.80 -14.06 -23.11
N GLN A 45 18.07 -14.81 -23.92
CA GLN A 45 17.50 -14.36 -25.18
C GLN A 45 15.97 -14.49 -25.13
N PRO A 46 15.20 -13.77 -25.99
CA PRO A 46 13.74 -13.91 -26.03
C PRO A 46 13.26 -15.34 -26.19
N SER A 47 13.99 -16.14 -27.00
CA SER A 47 13.73 -17.56 -27.23
C SER A 47 14.05 -18.47 -26.04
N SER A 48 14.73 -17.94 -25.02
CA SER A 48 15.08 -18.70 -23.82
C SER A 48 13.92 -18.84 -22.83
N VAL A 49 12.82 -18.06 -23.03
CA VAL A 49 11.67 -18.00 -22.14
C VAL A 49 10.42 -18.45 -22.87
N ASN A 50 9.86 -19.60 -22.49
CA ASN A 50 8.76 -20.25 -23.18
C ASN A 50 7.45 -20.33 -22.36
N GLY A 51 7.42 -19.73 -21.18
CA GLY A 51 6.25 -19.69 -20.29
C GLY A 51 6.47 -18.82 -19.07
N VAL A 52 5.45 -18.69 -18.24
CA VAL A 52 5.52 -17.92 -16.99
C VAL A 52 6.52 -18.57 -16.03
N GLU A 53 6.51 -19.87 -15.91
CA GLU A 53 7.39 -20.66 -15.04
C GLU A 53 8.86 -20.49 -15.44
N ASP A 54 9.14 -20.59 -16.75
CA ASP A 54 10.47 -20.31 -17.32
C ASP A 54 10.93 -18.88 -17.01
N PHE A 55 10.03 -17.92 -17.12
CA PHE A 55 10.32 -16.52 -16.80
C PHE A 55 10.67 -16.36 -15.32
N ILE A 56 9.89 -16.91 -14.40
CA ILE A 56 10.13 -16.87 -12.96
C ILE A 56 11.49 -17.50 -12.60
N GLN A 57 11.84 -18.61 -13.24
CA GLN A 57 13.09 -19.32 -12.95
C GLN A 57 14.34 -18.62 -13.49
N LYS A 58 14.23 -17.99 -14.66
CA LYS A 58 15.40 -17.50 -15.41
C LYS A 58 15.61 -15.98 -15.29
N MET A 59 14.52 -15.21 -15.20
CA MET A 59 14.62 -13.76 -15.14
C MET A 59 15.13 -13.29 -13.76
N PRO A 60 16.23 -12.52 -13.69
CA PRO A 60 16.70 -11.96 -12.44
C PRO A 60 15.71 -10.91 -11.89
N PHE A 61 15.68 -10.76 -10.57
CA PHE A 61 14.89 -9.71 -9.92
C PHE A 61 15.33 -8.32 -10.37
N THR A 62 14.41 -7.38 -10.37
CA THR A 62 14.71 -5.96 -10.55
C THR A 62 14.61 -5.26 -9.20
N GLU A 63 15.67 -4.55 -8.84
CA GLU A 63 15.75 -3.79 -7.61
C GLU A 63 15.64 -2.28 -7.87
N LYS A 64 15.14 -1.54 -6.89
CA LYS A 64 15.00 -0.09 -6.98
C LYS A 64 16.33 0.61 -7.26
N GLN A 65 17.42 0.12 -6.66
CA GLN A 65 18.76 0.66 -6.83
C GLN A 65 19.24 0.58 -8.28
N GLU A 66 18.91 -0.50 -9.00
CA GLU A 66 19.28 -0.65 -10.41
C GLU A 66 18.59 0.42 -11.28
N LEU A 67 17.31 0.69 -11.00
CA LEU A 67 16.57 1.74 -11.71
C LEU A 67 17.08 3.15 -11.38
N LEU A 68 17.53 3.37 -10.14
CA LEU A 68 18.17 4.63 -9.75
C LEU A 68 19.52 4.81 -10.44
N ALA A 69 20.34 3.76 -10.50
CA ALA A 69 21.62 3.78 -11.21
C ALA A 69 21.42 4.07 -12.71
N ASP A 70 20.50 3.38 -13.36
CA ASP A 70 20.15 3.63 -14.76
C ASP A 70 19.74 5.09 -15.02
N ARG A 71 18.99 5.71 -14.08
CA ARG A 71 18.61 7.13 -14.21
C ARG A 71 19.75 8.11 -13.99
N LEU A 72 20.70 7.76 -13.14
CA LEU A 72 21.91 8.58 -12.96
C LEU A 72 22.78 8.56 -14.20
N GLU A 73 22.88 7.41 -14.87
CA GLU A 73 23.63 7.27 -16.12
C GLU A 73 22.89 7.89 -17.32
N HIS A 74 21.55 7.85 -17.30
CA HIS A 74 20.68 8.31 -18.39
C HIS A 74 19.60 9.29 -17.87
N PRO A 75 19.97 10.49 -17.43
CA PRO A 75 19.01 11.45 -16.87
C PRO A 75 18.06 12.02 -17.94
N PRO A 76 16.86 12.46 -17.55
CA PRO A 76 16.30 12.42 -16.20
C PRO A 76 15.49 11.15 -15.89
N PHE A 77 15.17 10.29 -16.85
CA PHE A 77 14.16 9.23 -16.71
C PHE A 77 14.71 7.81 -16.79
N GLY A 78 15.99 7.63 -17.11
CA GLY A 78 16.55 6.31 -17.37
C GLY A 78 16.14 5.71 -18.72
N THR A 79 16.42 4.44 -18.92
CA THR A 79 16.20 3.72 -20.18
C THR A 79 15.21 2.57 -20.09
N HIS A 80 14.40 2.52 -19.01
CA HIS A 80 13.36 1.52 -18.83
C HIS A 80 12.04 1.87 -19.55
N LEU A 81 11.93 3.08 -20.09
CA LEU A 81 10.78 3.54 -20.87
C LEU A 81 10.74 2.84 -22.23
N THR A 82 9.54 2.50 -22.70
CA THR A 82 9.34 1.69 -23.92
C THR A 82 8.90 2.52 -25.13
N GLN A 83 8.52 3.78 -24.93
CA GLN A 83 8.01 4.67 -25.97
C GLN A 83 8.86 5.93 -26.10
N PRO A 84 8.80 6.64 -27.22
CA PRO A 84 9.38 7.97 -27.32
C PRO A 84 8.80 8.92 -26.26
N LEU A 85 9.60 9.84 -25.73
CA LEU A 85 9.19 10.72 -24.63
C LEU A 85 7.92 11.55 -24.97
N THR A 86 7.67 11.83 -26.23
CA THR A 86 6.48 12.53 -26.73
C THR A 86 5.17 11.76 -26.55
N ALA A 87 5.23 10.46 -26.30
CA ALA A 87 4.05 9.63 -26.05
C ALA A 87 3.58 9.70 -24.57
N TYR A 88 4.44 10.19 -23.67
CA TYR A 88 4.12 10.26 -22.27
C TYR A 88 3.38 11.54 -21.92
N THR A 89 2.24 11.40 -21.27
CA THR A 89 1.36 12.52 -20.92
C THR A 89 1.11 12.63 -19.42
N ARG A 90 1.58 11.68 -18.63
CA ARG A 90 1.43 11.65 -17.17
C ARG A 90 2.79 11.59 -16.49
N PHE A 91 2.91 12.43 -15.47
CA PHE A 91 4.07 12.47 -14.59
C PHE A 91 3.61 12.24 -13.15
N CYS A 92 4.27 11.30 -12.48
CA CYS A 92 4.14 11.09 -11.05
C CYS A 92 5.53 10.90 -10.44
N GLN A 93 5.61 11.05 -9.12
CA GLN A 93 6.85 10.77 -8.40
C GLN A 93 6.57 10.08 -7.07
N THR A 94 7.56 9.34 -6.58
CA THR A 94 7.51 8.77 -5.24
C THR A 94 7.66 9.87 -4.18
N SER A 95 7.24 9.58 -2.93
CA SER A 95 7.41 10.52 -1.80
C SER A 95 8.87 10.73 -1.37
N GLY A 96 9.81 9.93 -1.87
CA GLY A 96 11.25 10.05 -1.56
C GLY A 96 11.64 9.63 -0.14
N THR A 97 10.78 8.91 0.59
CA THR A 97 10.98 8.62 2.01
C THR A 97 12.16 7.71 2.33
N SER A 98 12.52 6.77 1.45
CA SER A 98 13.60 5.79 1.69
C SER A 98 14.95 6.16 1.05
N SER A 99 14.95 6.94 -0.05
CA SER A 99 16.17 7.33 -0.76
C SER A 99 16.55 8.81 -0.61
N GLY A 100 15.71 9.60 0.09
CA GLY A 100 15.88 11.04 0.23
C GLY A 100 15.54 11.86 -1.02
N GLN A 101 15.41 11.21 -2.19
CA GLN A 101 15.04 11.87 -3.45
C GLN A 101 13.81 11.24 -4.09
N PRO A 102 12.83 12.04 -4.54
CA PRO A 102 11.68 11.56 -5.30
C PRO A 102 12.12 10.94 -6.63
N VAL A 103 11.50 9.83 -6.99
CA VAL A 103 11.76 9.13 -8.26
C VAL A 103 10.59 9.39 -9.22
N ALA A 104 10.89 9.94 -10.39
CA ALA A 104 9.92 10.24 -11.43
C ALA A 104 9.43 8.96 -12.15
N TRP A 105 8.15 8.94 -12.47
CA TRP A 105 7.50 7.89 -13.26
C TRP A 105 6.62 8.54 -14.31
N LEU A 106 6.68 8.00 -15.52
CA LEU A 106 5.95 8.49 -16.66
C LEU A 106 4.99 7.43 -17.19
N ASP A 107 3.82 7.86 -17.66
CA ASP A 107 2.84 6.99 -18.27
C ASP A 107 2.27 7.57 -19.56
N THR A 108 2.02 6.70 -20.54
CA THR A 108 1.22 7.01 -21.71
C THR A 108 -0.26 6.97 -21.37
N PRO A 109 -1.17 7.51 -22.21
CA PRO A 109 -2.61 7.39 -22.00
C PRO A 109 -3.08 5.95 -21.80
N GLU A 110 -2.53 5.00 -22.57
CA GLU A 110 -2.90 3.58 -22.51
C GLU A 110 -2.48 2.94 -21.18
N SER A 111 -1.23 3.18 -20.74
CA SER A 111 -0.74 2.69 -19.44
C SER A 111 -1.52 3.29 -18.28
N TRP A 112 -1.86 4.57 -18.39
CA TRP A 112 -2.69 5.26 -17.38
C TRP A 112 -4.07 4.66 -17.31
N GLU A 113 -4.75 4.48 -18.43
CA GLU A 113 -6.09 3.86 -18.49
C GLU A 113 -6.10 2.42 -17.94
N ALA A 114 -5.06 1.65 -18.18
CA ALA A 114 -4.91 0.32 -17.61
C ALA A 114 -4.84 0.35 -16.06
N MET A 115 -4.19 1.35 -15.48
CA MET A 115 -4.19 1.56 -14.02
C MET A 115 -5.55 2.05 -13.51
N LEU A 116 -6.25 2.91 -14.26
CA LEU A 116 -7.63 3.31 -13.91
C LEU A 116 -8.57 2.10 -13.90
N ALA A 117 -8.38 1.15 -14.83
CA ALA A 117 -9.16 -0.10 -14.84
C ALA A 117 -8.91 -0.94 -13.57
N CYS A 118 -7.68 -0.96 -13.03
CA CYS A 118 -7.39 -1.60 -11.76
C CYS A 118 -8.12 -0.92 -10.59
N TRP A 119 -8.15 0.43 -10.55
CA TRP A 119 -8.91 1.16 -9.54
C TRP A 119 -10.42 0.93 -9.65
N ARG A 120 -10.97 0.86 -10.86
CA ARG A 120 -12.40 0.52 -11.03
C ARG A 120 -12.72 -0.84 -10.40
N ARG A 121 -11.79 -1.81 -10.47
CA ARG A 121 -11.93 -3.08 -9.77
C ARG A 121 -12.01 -2.94 -8.26
N VAL A 122 -11.24 -2.00 -7.67
CA VAL A 122 -11.32 -1.68 -6.23
C VAL A 122 -12.73 -1.17 -5.87
N TYR A 123 -13.27 -0.26 -6.66
CA TYR A 123 -14.63 0.27 -6.42
C TYR A 123 -15.72 -0.77 -6.57
N GLU A 124 -15.61 -1.63 -7.57
CA GLU A 124 -16.54 -2.76 -7.77
C GLU A 124 -16.50 -3.73 -6.60
N ALA A 125 -15.31 -4.08 -6.12
CA ALA A 125 -15.13 -5.00 -5.00
C ALA A 125 -15.61 -4.42 -3.65
N ALA A 126 -15.64 -3.09 -3.53
CA ALA A 126 -16.21 -2.38 -2.39
C ALA A 126 -17.75 -2.13 -2.57
N ASP A 127 -18.38 -2.78 -3.53
CA ASP A 127 -19.83 -2.67 -3.83
C ASP A 127 -20.30 -1.22 -4.03
N LEU A 128 -19.49 -0.39 -4.71
CA LEU A 128 -19.91 0.97 -5.01
C LEU A 128 -20.96 0.98 -6.12
N VAL A 129 -22.03 1.75 -5.91
CA VAL A 129 -23.18 1.83 -6.83
C VAL A 129 -23.08 3.11 -7.67
N LYS A 130 -22.93 2.95 -8.99
CA LYS A 130 -22.90 4.07 -9.94
C LYS A 130 -24.17 4.91 -9.85
N GLY A 131 -24.03 6.23 -9.87
CA GLY A 131 -25.12 7.18 -9.78
C GLY A 131 -25.72 7.37 -8.36
N GLN A 132 -25.30 6.58 -7.36
CA GLN A 132 -25.72 6.71 -5.97
C GLN A 132 -24.57 7.12 -5.06
N ASP A 133 -23.42 6.46 -5.19
CA ASP A 133 -22.26 6.76 -4.34
C ASP A 133 -21.59 8.08 -4.75
N ARG A 134 -21.21 8.85 -3.72
CA ARG A 134 -20.51 10.12 -3.81
C ARG A 134 -19.19 9.94 -3.08
N ILE A 135 -18.07 9.96 -3.84
CA ILE A 135 -16.75 9.65 -3.30
C ILE A 135 -16.03 10.94 -2.94
N TYR A 136 -15.68 11.06 -1.68
CA TYR A 136 -14.88 12.14 -1.16
C TYR A 136 -13.40 11.74 -1.11
N PHE A 137 -12.55 12.50 -1.82
CA PHE A 137 -11.12 12.25 -1.90
C PHE A 137 -10.37 13.20 -0.96
N ALA A 138 -10.01 12.68 0.20
CA ALA A 138 -9.31 13.47 1.22
C ALA A 138 -7.78 13.42 1.00
N PHE A 139 -7.32 13.85 -0.19
CA PHE A 139 -5.94 13.88 -0.60
C PHE A 139 -5.42 15.29 -0.85
N SER A 140 -4.09 15.46 -0.88
CA SER A 140 -3.44 16.72 -1.25
C SER A 140 -3.35 16.96 -2.75
N PHE A 141 -3.56 15.93 -3.56
CA PHE A 141 -3.38 15.95 -5.02
C PHE A 141 -2.01 16.48 -5.48
N GLY A 142 -0.95 16.13 -4.74
CA GLY A 142 0.43 16.32 -5.19
C GLY A 142 0.78 15.38 -6.35
N PRO A 143 2.04 15.32 -6.79
CA PRO A 143 2.45 14.49 -7.93
C PRO A 143 2.51 12.99 -7.59
N PHE A 144 1.51 12.47 -6.87
CA PHE A 144 1.46 11.09 -6.36
C PHE A 144 0.44 10.28 -7.15
N LEU A 145 0.90 9.20 -7.75
CA LEU A 145 0.13 8.35 -8.64
C LEU A 145 -1.19 7.87 -8.02
N GLY A 146 -1.14 7.38 -6.77
CA GLY A 146 -2.29 6.76 -6.12
C GLY A 146 -3.50 7.69 -6.01
N PHE A 147 -3.29 8.97 -5.74
CA PHE A 147 -4.37 9.94 -5.57
C PHE A 147 -5.06 10.28 -6.90
N TRP A 148 -4.27 10.47 -7.96
CA TRP A 148 -4.80 10.76 -9.28
C TRP A 148 -5.49 9.57 -9.92
N THR A 149 -4.90 8.37 -9.81
CA THR A 149 -5.53 7.16 -10.37
C THR A 149 -6.84 6.82 -9.67
N ALA A 150 -6.92 6.99 -8.33
CA ALA A 150 -8.16 6.85 -7.59
C ALA A 150 -9.22 7.82 -8.09
N TYR A 151 -8.90 9.10 -8.14
CA TYR A 151 -9.85 10.14 -8.53
C TYR A 151 -10.32 9.99 -9.99
N GLU A 152 -9.38 9.81 -10.92
CA GLU A 152 -9.72 9.72 -12.35
C GLU A 152 -10.47 8.43 -12.69
N ALA A 153 -10.19 7.32 -12.00
CA ALA A 153 -10.93 6.07 -12.17
C ALA A 153 -12.39 6.18 -11.72
N ALA A 154 -12.68 7.03 -10.74
CA ALA A 154 -14.04 7.31 -10.27
C ALA A 154 -14.78 8.31 -11.16
N ASN A 155 -14.04 9.26 -11.74
CA ASN A 155 -14.62 10.34 -12.54
C ASN A 155 -15.37 9.79 -13.76
N GLY A 156 -16.57 10.31 -14.00
CA GLY A 156 -17.46 9.81 -15.04
C GLY A 156 -18.30 8.57 -14.66
N HIS A 157 -18.06 7.96 -13.50
CA HIS A 157 -18.83 6.84 -12.97
C HIS A 157 -19.59 7.19 -11.67
N TYR A 158 -18.98 8.05 -10.85
CA TYR A 158 -19.50 8.49 -9.54
C TYR A 158 -19.43 10.00 -9.44
N LEU A 159 -20.20 10.59 -8.54
CA LEU A 159 -19.95 11.98 -8.16
C LEU A 159 -18.68 12.06 -7.32
N THR A 160 -17.66 12.73 -7.84
CA THR A 160 -16.35 12.88 -7.19
C THR A 160 -16.24 14.23 -6.48
N LEU A 161 -15.83 14.21 -5.22
CA LEU A 161 -15.67 15.38 -4.38
C LEU A 161 -14.18 15.57 -4.01
N PRO A 162 -13.41 16.34 -4.80
CA PRO A 162 -11.98 16.57 -4.49
C PRO A 162 -11.85 17.60 -3.36
N SER A 163 -10.85 17.44 -2.50
CA SER A 163 -10.65 18.30 -1.33
C SER A 163 -9.20 18.75 -1.13
N GLY A 164 -8.41 18.81 -2.21
CA GLY A 164 -7.04 19.28 -2.12
C GLY A 164 -6.93 20.67 -1.53
N GLY A 165 -6.00 20.87 -0.58
CA GLY A 165 -5.76 22.16 0.06
C GLY A 165 -6.74 22.55 1.18
N LEU A 166 -7.80 21.78 1.43
CA LEU A 166 -8.73 22.03 2.53
C LEU A 166 -8.17 21.53 3.88
N SER A 167 -8.47 22.26 4.96
CA SER A 167 -8.22 21.81 6.32
C SER A 167 -9.10 20.61 6.69
N SER A 168 -8.72 19.84 7.71
CA SER A 168 -9.48 18.68 8.18
C SER A 168 -10.92 19.09 8.60
N GLN A 169 -11.08 20.25 9.20
CA GLN A 169 -12.37 20.82 9.56
C GLN A 169 -13.25 21.09 8.32
N ALA A 170 -12.70 21.82 7.34
CA ALA A 170 -13.42 22.13 6.10
C ALA A 170 -13.79 20.88 5.30
N ARG A 171 -12.97 19.82 5.39
CA ARG A 171 -13.26 18.52 4.78
C ARG A 171 -14.47 17.84 5.40
N LEU A 172 -14.57 17.81 6.74
CA LEU A 172 -15.73 17.26 7.45
C LEU A 172 -17.02 18.03 7.10
N GLU A 173 -16.97 19.37 7.12
CA GLU A 173 -18.09 20.22 6.75
C GLU A 173 -18.53 19.98 5.30
N MET A 174 -17.58 19.82 4.38
CA MET A 174 -17.86 19.55 2.97
C MET A 174 -18.50 18.16 2.79
N MET A 175 -18.00 17.12 3.49
CA MET A 175 -18.60 15.79 3.45
C MET A 175 -20.05 15.79 3.94
N ALA A 176 -20.33 16.46 5.06
CA ALA A 176 -21.67 16.61 5.59
C ALA A 176 -22.59 17.38 4.62
N ARG A 177 -22.12 18.54 4.12
CA ARG A 177 -22.91 19.42 3.23
C ARG A 177 -23.31 18.74 1.92
N TYR A 178 -22.40 17.99 1.30
CA TYR A 178 -22.62 17.35 -0.01
C TYR A 178 -22.99 15.87 0.09
N GLY A 179 -23.13 15.36 1.31
CA GLY A 179 -23.60 14.01 1.59
C GLY A 179 -22.69 12.93 0.98
N ALA A 180 -21.37 13.05 1.18
CA ALA A 180 -20.41 12.02 0.76
C ALA A 180 -20.78 10.67 1.37
N THR A 181 -20.87 9.61 0.54
CA THR A 181 -21.21 8.25 0.98
C THR A 181 -19.98 7.37 1.12
N VAL A 182 -18.88 7.75 0.46
CA VAL A 182 -17.60 7.03 0.46
C VAL A 182 -16.48 8.02 0.77
N LEU A 183 -15.62 7.68 1.73
CA LEU A 183 -14.38 8.40 2.01
C LEU A 183 -13.20 7.60 1.42
N CYS A 184 -12.34 8.27 0.65
CA CYS A 184 -11.09 7.71 0.15
C CYS A 184 -9.91 8.50 0.74
N CYS A 185 -9.05 7.85 1.55
CA CYS A 185 -7.93 8.49 2.25
C CYS A 185 -6.89 7.46 2.71
N THR A 186 -5.87 7.89 3.49
CA THR A 186 -4.98 6.96 4.19
C THR A 186 -5.60 6.48 5.52
N PRO A 187 -5.22 5.30 6.04
CA PRO A 187 -5.69 4.82 7.35
C PRO A 187 -5.48 5.82 8.49
N THR A 188 -4.28 6.39 8.58
CA THR A 188 -3.96 7.42 9.59
C THR A 188 -4.90 8.63 9.48
N TYR A 189 -5.19 9.06 8.26
CA TYR A 189 -6.05 10.22 8.06
C TYR A 189 -7.53 9.91 8.31
N ALA A 190 -7.98 8.68 8.04
CA ALA A 190 -9.32 8.23 8.43
C ALA A 190 -9.52 8.28 9.95
N LEU A 191 -8.53 7.82 10.73
CA LEU A 191 -8.54 7.95 12.19
C LEU A 191 -8.60 9.42 12.60
N ARG A 192 -7.69 10.25 12.06
CA ARG A 192 -7.61 11.67 12.41
C ARG A 192 -8.89 12.44 12.13
N LEU A 193 -9.49 12.24 10.96
CA LEU A 193 -10.77 12.87 10.63
C LEU A 193 -11.91 12.37 11.53
N GLY A 194 -11.95 11.06 11.80
CA GLY A 194 -12.95 10.45 12.68
C GLY A 194 -12.89 10.98 14.11
N GLU A 195 -11.69 11.21 14.64
CA GLU A 195 -11.47 11.79 15.99
C GLU A 195 -11.92 13.26 16.09
N LEU A 196 -12.00 13.96 14.95
CA LEU A 196 -12.50 15.34 14.92
C LEU A 196 -14.04 15.45 14.87
N ILE A 197 -14.76 14.35 14.60
CA ILE A 197 -16.23 14.36 14.56
C ILE A 197 -16.75 14.62 15.97
N GLY A 198 -17.59 15.66 16.13
CA GLY A 198 -18.18 15.98 17.42
C GLY A 198 -18.33 17.49 17.65
N PRO A 199 -18.59 17.93 18.90
CA PRO A 199 -18.90 19.33 19.22
C PRO A 199 -17.80 20.33 18.80
N GLY A 200 -16.54 19.91 18.85
CA GLY A 200 -15.40 20.76 18.48
C GLY A 200 -15.35 21.13 17.00
N SER A 201 -15.85 20.24 16.12
CA SER A 201 -15.94 20.48 14.69
C SER A 201 -17.31 21.03 14.23
N GLY A 202 -18.32 20.98 15.08
CA GLY A 202 -19.70 21.27 14.67
C GLY A 202 -20.31 20.26 13.68
N VAL A 203 -19.62 19.15 13.40
CA VAL A 203 -20.11 18.07 12.53
C VAL A 203 -20.36 16.84 13.38
N SER A 204 -21.61 16.39 13.45
CA SER A 204 -21.97 15.17 14.16
C SER A 204 -21.90 13.94 13.24
N LEU A 205 -21.77 12.75 13.82
CA LEU A 205 -21.74 11.51 13.04
C LEU A 205 -23.05 11.28 12.27
N GLU A 206 -24.19 11.72 12.84
CA GLU A 206 -25.51 11.63 12.21
C GLU A 206 -25.64 12.56 11.00
N SER A 207 -24.85 13.63 10.93
CA SER A 207 -24.85 14.55 9.78
C SER A 207 -24.03 14.02 8.59
N LEU A 208 -23.24 12.97 8.80
CA LEU A 208 -22.41 12.33 7.77
C LEU A 208 -23.15 11.14 7.14
N ALA A 209 -23.08 11.07 5.82
CA ALA A 209 -23.67 9.95 5.05
C ALA A 209 -22.66 8.85 4.70
N VAL A 210 -21.44 8.96 5.17
CA VAL A 210 -20.36 8.00 4.88
C VAL A 210 -20.72 6.62 5.39
N LYS A 211 -20.67 5.62 4.50
CA LYS A 211 -20.92 4.20 4.81
C LYS A 211 -19.76 3.28 4.43
N LYS A 212 -18.82 3.80 3.64
CA LYS A 212 -17.64 3.07 3.18
C LYS A 212 -16.42 3.96 3.30
N VAL A 213 -15.32 3.39 3.80
CA VAL A 213 -14.01 4.07 3.88
C VAL A 213 -13.01 3.23 3.12
N ILE A 214 -12.55 3.71 1.96
CA ILE A 214 -11.50 3.06 1.19
C ILE A 214 -10.17 3.66 1.61
N VAL A 215 -9.29 2.82 2.15
CA VAL A 215 -7.98 3.26 2.64
C VAL A 215 -6.84 2.70 1.80
N ALA A 216 -5.78 3.49 1.63
CA ALA A 216 -4.59 3.10 0.87
C ALA A 216 -3.37 3.94 1.26
N GLY A 217 -2.20 3.47 0.83
CA GLY A 217 -0.97 4.25 0.84
C GLY A 217 -0.04 3.99 2.02
N GLU A 218 -0.51 3.33 3.05
CA GLU A 218 0.25 2.84 4.20
C GLU A 218 -0.44 1.61 4.79
N PRO A 219 0.23 0.76 5.61
CA PRO A 219 -0.42 -0.31 6.35
C PRO A 219 -1.49 0.24 7.30
N GLY A 220 -2.57 -0.50 7.52
CA GLY A 220 -3.62 -0.09 8.46
C GLY A 220 -4.99 -0.66 8.15
N GLY A 221 -5.46 -0.60 6.91
CA GLY A 221 -6.79 -1.06 6.52
C GLY A 221 -7.04 -2.54 6.78
N SER A 222 -6.02 -3.37 6.68
CA SER A 222 -6.08 -4.82 6.96
C SER A 222 -5.60 -5.18 8.37
N ILE A 223 -5.11 -4.22 9.17
CA ILE A 223 -4.75 -4.43 10.57
C ILE A 223 -6.04 -4.37 11.40
N PRO A 224 -6.44 -5.47 12.09
CA PRO A 224 -7.78 -5.56 12.72
C PRO A 224 -8.07 -4.43 13.71
N GLU A 225 -7.09 -4.02 14.50
CA GLU A 225 -7.25 -2.99 15.53
C GLU A 225 -7.43 -1.59 14.91
N VAL A 226 -6.69 -1.28 13.85
CA VAL A 226 -6.80 -0.01 13.11
C VAL A 226 -8.14 0.04 12.37
N ARG A 227 -8.48 -1.05 11.67
CA ARG A 227 -9.76 -1.21 10.98
C ARG A 227 -10.94 -0.97 11.91
N SER A 228 -11.00 -1.73 13.01
CA SER A 228 -12.10 -1.66 13.97
C SER A 228 -12.27 -0.25 14.55
N ARG A 229 -11.16 0.45 14.80
CA ARG A 229 -11.21 1.83 15.28
C ARG A 229 -11.75 2.78 14.22
N ILE A 230 -11.33 2.65 12.96
CA ILE A 230 -11.87 3.46 11.86
C ILE A 230 -13.38 3.18 11.70
N GLU A 231 -13.78 1.90 11.67
CA GLU A 231 -15.18 1.51 11.51
C GLU A 231 -16.06 2.05 12.65
N ALA A 232 -15.56 2.03 13.90
CA ALA A 232 -16.26 2.59 15.04
C ALA A 232 -16.41 4.12 14.97
N LEU A 233 -15.35 4.85 14.59
CA LEU A 233 -15.37 6.32 14.45
C LEU A 233 -16.34 6.81 13.36
N TRP A 234 -16.41 6.08 12.25
CA TRP A 234 -17.21 6.48 11.09
C TRP A 234 -18.59 5.81 11.00
N ASN A 235 -18.86 4.80 11.83
CA ASN A 235 -20.00 3.89 11.66
C ASN A 235 -20.16 3.43 10.19
N ALA A 236 -19.02 3.05 9.60
CA ALA A 236 -18.85 2.73 8.19
C ALA A 236 -17.92 1.54 8.03
N ARG A 237 -18.03 0.83 6.93
CA ARG A 237 -17.16 -0.30 6.60
C ARG A 237 -15.86 0.16 5.97
N VAL A 238 -14.74 -0.40 6.41
CA VAL A 238 -13.42 -0.17 5.81
C VAL A 238 -13.16 -1.16 4.68
N TYR A 239 -12.53 -0.69 3.63
CA TYR A 239 -11.96 -1.46 2.52
C TYR A 239 -10.51 -1.05 2.34
N ASP A 240 -9.62 -2.03 2.32
CA ASP A 240 -8.20 -1.79 2.12
C ASP A 240 -7.79 -1.95 0.65
N HIS A 241 -6.79 -1.21 0.24
CA HIS A 241 -6.24 -1.26 -1.11
C HIS A 241 -4.72 -1.05 -1.05
N HIS A 242 -3.97 -1.90 -1.76
CA HIS A 242 -2.53 -1.76 -1.90
C HIS A 242 -2.14 -1.38 -3.33
N GLY A 243 -1.22 -0.44 -3.41
CA GLY A 243 -0.56 -0.01 -4.64
C GLY A 243 0.65 0.85 -4.32
N MET A 244 1.52 1.05 -5.29
CA MET A 244 2.71 1.88 -5.18
C MET A 244 2.97 2.63 -6.49
N THR A 245 3.71 3.74 -6.41
CA THR A 245 3.98 4.58 -7.58
C THR A 245 4.71 3.83 -8.69
N GLU A 246 5.59 2.89 -8.31
CA GLU A 246 6.41 2.10 -9.21
C GLU A 246 5.60 1.17 -10.10
N VAL A 247 4.57 0.52 -9.58
CA VAL A 247 3.80 -0.52 -10.28
C VAL A 247 2.34 -0.14 -10.57
N GLY A 248 1.77 0.79 -9.80
CA GLY A 248 0.35 1.17 -9.87
C GLY A 248 -0.53 0.46 -8.82
N PRO A 249 -1.86 0.41 -9.02
CA PRO A 249 -2.82 -0.26 -8.14
C PRO A 249 -2.71 -1.78 -8.26
N VAL A 250 -2.40 -2.50 -7.17
CA VAL A 250 -2.02 -3.93 -7.18
C VAL A 250 -3.15 -4.85 -6.75
N SER A 251 -3.87 -4.47 -5.68
CA SER A 251 -4.81 -5.38 -5.04
C SER A 251 -6.03 -4.66 -4.52
N TYR A 252 -7.05 -5.41 -4.14
CA TYR A 252 -8.29 -4.90 -3.59
C TYR A 252 -8.81 -5.82 -2.49
N GLU A 253 -9.57 -5.27 -1.58
CA GLU A 253 -10.38 -6.02 -0.63
C GLU A 253 -11.81 -6.15 -1.16
N ALA A 254 -12.36 -7.37 -1.10
CA ALA A 254 -13.74 -7.61 -1.41
C ALA A 254 -14.61 -7.63 -0.14
N THR A 255 -15.90 -7.34 -0.31
CA THR A 255 -16.87 -7.32 0.79
C THR A 255 -16.90 -8.65 1.57
N GLU A 256 -16.69 -9.78 0.92
CA GLU A 256 -16.77 -11.12 1.52
C GLU A 256 -15.48 -11.52 2.25
N THR A 257 -14.38 -10.82 2.01
CA THR A 257 -13.05 -11.19 2.53
C THR A 257 -12.35 -10.03 3.25
N PRO A 258 -12.92 -9.52 4.37
CA PRO A 258 -12.35 -8.40 5.09
C PRO A 258 -10.93 -8.71 5.62
N GLY A 259 -10.04 -7.73 5.52
CA GLY A 259 -8.64 -7.88 5.94
C GLY A 259 -7.77 -8.74 5.02
N ARG A 260 -8.25 -9.03 3.81
CA ARG A 260 -7.55 -9.85 2.82
C ARG A 260 -7.52 -9.13 1.47
N LEU A 261 -6.34 -8.87 0.96
CA LEU A 261 -6.15 -8.19 -0.32
C LEU A 261 -5.99 -9.19 -1.45
N THR A 262 -6.91 -9.19 -2.41
CA THR A 262 -6.82 -10.01 -3.62
C THR A 262 -5.99 -9.28 -4.67
N VAL A 263 -4.94 -9.93 -5.17
CA VAL A 263 -4.09 -9.39 -6.25
C VAL A 263 -4.85 -9.37 -7.56
N ILE A 264 -4.72 -8.28 -8.32
CA ILE A 264 -5.29 -8.13 -9.67
C ILE A 264 -4.38 -8.89 -10.65
N GLU A 265 -4.44 -10.23 -10.63
CA GLU A 265 -3.54 -11.10 -11.39
C GLU A 265 -3.71 -10.97 -12.92
N GLU A 266 -4.78 -10.37 -13.40
CA GLU A 266 -4.94 -9.98 -14.78
C GLU A 266 -4.01 -8.82 -15.19
N ALA A 267 -3.59 -8.00 -14.23
CA ALA A 267 -2.68 -6.87 -14.44
C ALA A 267 -1.25 -7.17 -13.99
N TYR A 268 -1.07 -8.15 -13.11
CA TYR A 268 0.22 -8.47 -12.49
C TYR A 268 0.50 -9.97 -12.51
N LEU A 269 1.75 -10.33 -12.80
CA LEU A 269 2.31 -11.59 -12.34
C LEU A 269 2.94 -11.30 -10.97
N ALA A 270 2.42 -11.93 -9.93
CA ALA A 270 2.84 -11.73 -8.55
C ALA A 270 3.46 -13.02 -8.00
N GLU A 271 4.55 -12.86 -7.28
CA GLU A 271 5.29 -13.89 -6.56
C GLU A 271 5.42 -13.44 -5.10
N VAL A 272 5.41 -14.38 -4.15
CA VAL A 272 5.80 -14.09 -2.77
C VAL A 272 7.00 -14.95 -2.47
N VAL A 273 8.15 -14.33 -2.24
CA VAL A 273 9.43 -15.03 -2.17
C VAL A 273 10.11 -14.85 -0.81
N ASP A 274 10.87 -15.83 -0.42
CA ASP A 274 11.85 -15.67 0.65
C ASP A 274 12.92 -14.66 0.19
N PRO A 275 13.19 -13.57 0.92
CA PRO A 275 14.07 -12.50 0.47
C PRO A 275 15.54 -12.91 0.36
N GLU A 276 15.98 -13.95 1.09
CA GLU A 276 17.37 -14.43 1.08
C GLU A 276 17.63 -15.39 -0.06
N THR A 277 16.71 -16.33 -0.29
CA THR A 277 16.86 -17.38 -1.30
C THR A 277 16.25 -17.00 -2.65
N GLY A 278 15.31 -16.07 -2.69
CA GLY A 278 14.55 -15.71 -3.89
C GLY A 278 13.57 -16.80 -4.34
N VAL A 279 13.36 -17.81 -3.54
CA VAL A 279 12.44 -18.93 -3.84
C VAL A 279 11.02 -18.56 -3.40
N GLU A 280 10.03 -18.92 -4.21
CA GLU A 280 8.62 -18.71 -3.87
C GLU A 280 8.24 -19.50 -2.60
N VAL A 281 7.57 -18.82 -1.66
CA VAL A 281 7.14 -19.43 -0.40
C VAL A 281 5.86 -20.26 -0.58
N GLU A 282 5.67 -21.23 0.31
CA GLU A 282 4.46 -22.05 0.34
C GLU A 282 3.21 -21.26 0.76
N ASP A 283 2.04 -21.80 0.45
CA ASP A 283 0.75 -21.23 0.89
C ASP A 283 0.69 -21.14 2.42
N GLY A 284 0.22 -20.01 2.92
CA GLY A 284 0.19 -19.69 4.35
C GLY A 284 1.50 -19.10 4.91
N GLN A 285 2.57 -19.05 4.14
CA GLN A 285 3.86 -18.49 4.57
C GLN A 285 3.98 -17.00 4.25
N GLN A 286 4.89 -16.33 4.95
CA GLN A 286 5.23 -14.93 4.72
C GLN A 286 6.46 -14.81 3.82
N GLY A 287 6.53 -13.71 3.05
CA GLY A 287 7.65 -13.40 2.19
C GLY A 287 7.57 -11.99 1.61
N GLU A 288 8.54 -11.65 0.79
CA GLU A 288 8.54 -10.39 0.03
C GLU A 288 7.68 -10.52 -1.22
N LEU A 289 6.81 -9.54 -1.43
CA LEU A 289 6.02 -9.44 -2.66
C LEU A 289 6.91 -8.98 -3.82
N VAL A 290 6.89 -9.76 -4.91
CA VAL A 290 7.57 -9.45 -6.17
C VAL A 290 6.53 -9.31 -7.27
N LEU A 291 6.64 -8.27 -8.08
CA LEU A 291 5.64 -7.94 -9.09
C LEU A 291 6.24 -7.79 -10.49
N THR A 292 5.57 -8.37 -11.48
CA THR A 292 5.77 -8.05 -12.89
C THR A 292 4.52 -7.35 -13.41
N THR A 293 4.66 -6.13 -13.93
CA THR A 293 3.53 -5.38 -14.49
C THR A 293 3.22 -5.91 -15.89
N LEU A 294 1.97 -6.32 -16.12
CA LEU A 294 1.53 -6.89 -17.41
C LEU A 294 0.71 -5.91 -18.27
N VAL A 295 0.27 -4.80 -17.68
CA VAL A 295 -0.61 -3.83 -18.35
C VAL A 295 -0.04 -2.41 -18.36
N ARG A 296 0.87 -2.07 -17.46
CA ARG A 296 1.61 -0.80 -17.48
C ARG A 296 2.82 -0.93 -18.41
N THR A 297 2.57 -0.87 -19.71
CA THR A 297 3.54 -1.22 -20.75
C THR A 297 4.50 -0.11 -21.13
N ALA A 298 4.20 1.14 -20.78
CA ALA A 298 5.03 2.30 -21.08
C ALA A 298 6.31 2.41 -20.21
N GLY A 299 6.27 1.90 -18.98
CA GLY A 299 7.42 1.80 -18.08
C GLY A 299 7.28 0.52 -17.25
N PRO A 300 7.37 -0.66 -17.89
CA PRO A 300 7.11 -1.92 -17.22
C PRO A 300 8.20 -2.27 -16.22
N LEU A 301 7.81 -3.01 -15.18
CA LEU A 301 8.73 -3.61 -14.23
C LEU A 301 8.60 -5.14 -14.29
N LEU A 302 9.73 -5.83 -14.43
CA LEU A 302 9.81 -7.29 -14.47
C LEU A 302 10.45 -7.80 -13.19
N ARG A 303 9.76 -8.72 -12.48
CA ARG A 303 10.18 -9.29 -11.20
C ARG A 303 10.73 -8.24 -10.23
N TYR A 304 9.98 -7.15 -10.07
CA TYR A 304 10.36 -6.04 -9.21
C TYR A 304 10.16 -6.39 -7.74
N ARG A 305 11.24 -6.33 -6.96
CA ARG A 305 11.21 -6.47 -5.51
C ARG A 305 10.58 -5.23 -4.90
N THR A 306 9.36 -5.39 -4.40
CA THR A 306 8.58 -4.24 -3.86
C THR A 306 9.11 -3.78 -2.50
N GLY A 307 9.76 -4.67 -1.76
CA GLY A 307 10.10 -4.48 -0.36
C GLY A 307 8.89 -4.65 0.58
N ASP A 308 7.72 -4.99 0.08
CA ASP A 308 6.53 -5.21 0.91
C ASP A 308 6.51 -6.64 1.45
N TRP A 309 6.38 -6.77 2.78
CA TRP A 309 6.29 -8.04 3.49
C TRP A 309 4.82 -8.44 3.59
N VAL A 310 4.49 -9.63 3.11
CA VAL A 310 3.10 -10.10 2.97
C VAL A 310 2.96 -11.56 3.38
N LYS A 311 1.72 -12.00 3.68
CA LYS A 311 1.40 -13.44 3.87
C LYS A 311 0.62 -13.95 2.67
N LYS A 312 1.21 -14.92 1.98
CA LYS A 312 0.61 -15.59 0.81
C LYS A 312 -0.52 -16.50 1.23
N VAL A 313 -1.70 -16.32 0.63
CA VAL A 313 -2.82 -17.27 0.76
C VAL A 313 -3.54 -17.41 -0.57
N MET A 314 -3.74 -18.65 -1.01
CA MET A 314 -4.56 -18.94 -2.19
C MET A 314 -6.03 -19.04 -1.78
N HIS A 315 -6.87 -18.16 -2.33
CA HIS A 315 -8.31 -18.14 -2.07
C HIS A 315 -9.09 -18.09 -3.36
N ALA A 316 -10.05 -18.99 -3.55
CA ALA A 316 -10.86 -19.11 -4.77
C ALA A 316 -10.03 -19.09 -6.07
N GLY A 317 -8.85 -19.71 -6.05
CA GLY A 317 -7.91 -19.76 -7.19
C GLY A 317 -7.15 -18.44 -7.45
N ARG A 318 -7.22 -17.46 -6.56
CA ARG A 318 -6.45 -16.19 -6.64
C ARG A 318 -5.40 -16.09 -5.55
N LEU A 319 -4.33 -15.39 -5.86
CA LEU A 319 -3.37 -14.97 -4.85
C LEU A 319 -3.98 -13.85 -4.02
N THR A 320 -4.02 -14.06 -2.70
CA THR A 320 -4.45 -13.08 -1.73
C THR A 320 -3.36 -12.84 -0.70
N LEU A 321 -3.33 -11.62 -0.14
CA LEU A 321 -2.41 -11.19 0.90
C LEU A 321 -3.20 -11.09 2.20
N GLU A 322 -3.05 -12.08 3.07
CA GLU A 322 -3.78 -12.12 4.34
C GLU A 322 -3.18 -11.12 5.33
N GLY A 323 -4.03 -10.23 5.88
CA GLY A 323 -3.58 -9.10 6.69
C GLY A 323 -3.02 -7.93 5.87
N GLY A 324 -3.13 -7.98 4.53
CA GLY A 324 -2.62 -6.95 3.62
C GLY A 324 -1.10 -6.89 3.57
N VAL A 325 -0.56 -5.66 3.50
CA VAL A 325 0.88 -5.42 3.64
C VAL A 325 1.22 -5.36 5.13
N LEU A 326 1.95 -6.36 5.61
CA LEU A 326 2.32 -6.51 7.02
C LEU A 326 3.40 -5.51 7.45
N GLY A 327 4.21 -5.05 6.50
CA GLY A 327 5.30 -4.11 6.73
C GLY A 327 6.20 -3.99 5.50
N ARG A 328 7.31 -3.28 5.67
CA ARG A 328 8.34 -3.20 4.65
C ARG A 328 9.58 -3.97 5.10
N VAL A 329 10.23 -4.66 4.16
CA VAL A 329 11.50 -5.37 4.45
C VAL A 329 12.57 -4.39 4.92
N ASP A 330 12.62 -3.19 4.31
CA ASP A 330 13.57 -2.12 4.65
C ASP A 330 13.22 -1.33 5.93
N ASP A 331 11.98 -1.41 6.42
CA ASP A 331 11.56 -0.81 7.70
C ASP A 331 11.64 -1.81 8.87
N MET A 332 11.95 -3.07 8.59
CA MET A 332 12.12 -4.10 9.62
C MET A 332 13.36 -3.79 10.47
N VAL A 333 13.17 -3.79 11.78
CA VAL A 333 14.27 -3.62 12.74
C VAL A 333 14.50 -4.94 13.45
N VAL A 334 15.73 -5.46 13.35
CA VAL A 334 16.13 -6.67 14.09
C VAL A 334 16.62 -6.26 15.47
N LEU A 335 15.86 -6.58 16.49
CA LEU A 335 16.19 -6.29 17.88
C LEU A 335 16.41 -7.59 18.63
N ARG A 336 17.64 -7.84 19.08
CA ARG A 336 17.99 -9.04 19.86
C ARG A 336 17.52 -10.35 19.17
N GLY A 337 17.61 -10.41 17.84
CA GLY A 337 17.19 -11.56 17.04
C GLY A 337 15.69 -11.65 16.76
N VAL A 338 14.89 -10.64 17.14
CA VAL A 338 13.46 -10.55 16.83
C VAL A 338 13.25 -9.53 15.73
N ASN A 339 12.52 -9.92 14.68
CA ASN A 339 12.11 -9.03 13.60
C ASN A 339 10.90 -8.20 14.05
N ILE A 340 11.05 -6.89 14.12
CA ILE A 340 9.98 -5.97 14.52
C ILE A 340 9.64 -5.05 13.35
N TYR A 341 8.37 -5.07 12.96
CA TYR A 341 7.81 -4.14 11.99
C TYR A 341 7.07 -3.00 12.73
N PRO A 342 7.20 -1.75 12.28
CA PRO A 342 6.46 -0.61 12.86
C PRO A 342 4.94 -0.86 12.94
N SER A 343 4.37 -1.51 11.92
CA SER A 343 2.95 -1.89 11.87
C SER A 343 2.54 -2.85 12.99
N ALA A 344 3.43 -3.76 13.41
CA ALA A 344 3.15 -4.69 14.50
C ALA A 344 3.12 -3.99 15.86
N ILE A 345 3.95 -2.96 16.07
CA ILE A 345 3.85 -2.10 17.27
C ILE A 345 2.56 -1.31 17.23
N GLU A 346 2.21 -0.72 16.09
CA GLU A 346 0.95 0.02 15.93
C GLU A 346 -0.26 -0.87 16.26
N ALA A 347 -0.29 -2.11 15.79
CA ALA A 347 -1.35 -3.07 16.09
C ALA A 347 -1.51 -3.30 17.59
N VAL A 348 -0.42 -3.37 18.36
CA VAL A 348 -0.49 -3.48 19.83
C VAL A 348 -0.99 -2.19 20.47
N VAL A 349 -0.45 -1.03 20.07
CA VAL A 349 -0.80 0.25 20.69
C VAL A 349 -2.27 0.61 20.44
N ARG A 350 -2.80 0.33 19.25
CA ARG A 350 -4.19 0.63 18.87
C ARG A 350 -5.24 -0.24 19.59
N GLN A 351 -4.85 -1.27 20.32
CA GLN A 351 -5.75 -1.99 21.22
C GLN A 351 -6.14 -1.16 22.47
N PHE A 352 -5.38 -0.10 22.76
CA PHE A 352 -5.62 0.79 23.89
C PHE A 352 -6.28 2.09 23.42
N SER A 353 -7.60 2.20 23.62
CA SER A 353 -8.41 3.34 23.17
C SER A 353 -7.98 4.67 23.79
N ASP A 354 -7.36 4.62 24.97
CA ASP A 354 -6.88 5.79 25.69
C ASP A 354 -5.64 6.44 25.03
N VAL A 355 -4.94 5.73 24.13
CA VAL A 355 -3.77 6.25 23.45
C VAL A 355 -4.19 7.06 22.23
N GLU A 356 -3.97 8.37 22.25
CA GLU A 356 -4.23 9.27 21.12
C GLU A 356 -3.17 9.14 20.02
N GLU A 357 -1.91 9.27 20.42
CA GLU A 357 -0.79 9.21 19.47
C GLU A 357 0.41 8.50 20.11
N PHE A 358 1.33 8.01 19.27
CA PHE A 358 2.52 7.33 19.73
C PHE A 358 3.70 7.56 18.79
N MET A 359 4.92 7.34 19.33
CA MET A 359 6.17 7.38 18.59
C MET A 359 7.12 6.31 19.13
N VAL A 360 7.76 5.59 18.24
CA VAL A 360 8.86 4.67 18.60
C VAL A 360 10.18 5.40 18.39
N GLU A 361 10.99 5.45 19.42
CA GLU A 361 12.37 5.94 19.37
C GLU A 361 13.34 4.76 19.34
N GLN A 362 14.17 4.71 18.31
CA GLN A 362 15.27 3.75 18.19
C GLN A 362 16.58 4.46 18.48
N ARG A 363 17.36 3.90 19.36
CA ARG A 363 18.71 4.40 19.69
C ARG A 363 19.71 3.26 19.77
N LYS A 364 20.98 3.58 19.58
CA LYS A 364 22.08 2.64 19.80
C LYS A 364 22.62 2.79 21.22
N VAL A 365 22.60 1.70 21.97
CA VAL A 365 23.19 1.60 23.30
C VAL A 365 24.21 0.45 23.28
N ASP A 366 25.45 0.74 23.55
CA ASP A 366 26.56 -0.24 23.53
C ASP A 366 26.60 -1.10 22.25
N ALA A 367 26.48 -0.44 21.10
CA ALA A 367 26.43 -1.02 19.75
C ALA A 367 25.18 -1.87 19.43
N MET A 368 24.22 -2.00 20.35
CA MET A 368 22.94 -2.67 20.12
C MET A 368 21.84 -1.67 19.89
N ASP A 369 20.92 -2.02 18.98
CA ASP A 369 19.69 -1.24 18.79
C ASP A 369 18.72 -1.50 19.96
N GLU A 370 18.22 -0.44 20.54
CA GLU A 370 17.14 -0.45 21.54
C GLU A 370 15.99 0.45 21.05
N ILE A 371 14.77 0.09 21.44
CA ILE A 371 13.59 0.91 21.17
C ILE A 371 12.84 1.23 22.45
N GLU A 372 12.21 2.40 22.45
CA GLU A 372 11.31 2.88 23.47
C GLU A 372 10.04 3.41 22.83
N LEU A 373 8.88 3.12 23.42
CA LEU A 373 7.58 3.61 22.96
C LEU A 373 7.18 4.85 23.76
N LEU A 374 6.99 5.97 23.09
CA LEU A 374 6.35 7.17 23.65
C LEU A 374 4.86 7.14 23.31
N ILE A 375 4.00 7.39 24.27
CA ILE A 375 2.55 7.48 24.05
C ILE A 375 1.99 8.79 24.59
N GLU A 376 1.03 9.36 23.87
CA GLU A 376 0.18 10.43 24.38
C GLU A 376 -1.17 9.90 24.78
N VAL A 377 -1.64 10.36 25.94
CA VAL A 377 -2.95 10.02 26.49
C VAL A 377 -3.60 11.30 27.02
N PRO A 378 -4.86 11.62 26.70
CA PRO A 378 -5.54 12.77 27.23
C PRO A 378 -5.83 12.61 28.72
N GLY A 379 -5.56 13.65 29.51
CA GLY A 379 -5.88 13.71 30.94
C GLY A 379 -4.90 12.96 31.85
N ASN A 380 -5.38 12.57 33.04
CA ASN A 380 -4.55 11.87 34.05
C ASN A 380 -4.40 10.39 33.72
N VAL A 381 -3.19 9.99 33.44
CA VAL A 381 -2.85 8.60 33.07
C VAL A 381 -2.64 7.72 34.29
N SER A 382 -3.32 6.58 34.32
CA SER A 382 -3.04 5.54 35.31
C SER A 382 -1.68 4.87 35.00
N LYS A 383 -0.83 4.75 36.01
CA LYS A 383 0.41 3.93 35.92
C LYS A 383 0.13 2.48 35.51
N SER A 384 -1.11 2.01 35.65
CA SER A 384 -1.52 0.67 35.22
C SER A 384 -1.56 0.57 33.68
N LEU A 385 -1.92 1.62 32.93
CA LEU A 385 -1.99 1.63 31.46
C LEU A 385 -0.61 1.36 30.84
N LEU A 386 0.43 2.07 31.31
CA LEU A 386 1.81 1.85 30.82
C LEU A 386 2.24 0.39 31.01
N LYS A 387 1.97 -0.17 32.19
CA LYS A 387 2.30 -1.58 32.50
C LYS A 387 1.51 -2.56 31.63
N GLN A 388 0.26 -2.26 31.31
CA GLN A 388 -0.56 -3.11 30.45
C GLN A 388 0.00 -3.11 29.01
N ILE A 389 0.37 -1.93 28.49
CA ILE A 389 0.98 -1.79 27.15
C ILE A 389 2.34 -2.51 27.12
N GLU A 390 3.21 -2.31 28.14
CA GLU A 390 4.49 -3.03 28.24
C GLU A 390 4.31 -4.55 28.31
N SER A 391 3.30 -5.03 29.05
CA SER A 391 2.99 -6.47 29.13
C SER A 391 2.57 -6.98 27.76
N LYS A 392 1.66 -6.28 27.08
CA LYS A 392 1.16 -6.71 25.77
C LYS A 392 2.27 -6.71 24.71
N LEU A 393 3.15 -5.71 24.71
CA LEU A 393 4.34 -5.68 23.87
C LEU A 393 5.27 -6.86 24.15
N ARG A 394 5.49 -7.19 25.42
CA ARG A 394 6.29 -8.35 25.83
C ARG A 394 5.68 -9.66 25.34
N ASP A 395 4.37 -9.82 25.50
CA ASP A 395 3.67 -11.02 25.07
C ASP A 395 3.73 -11.20 23.54
N THR A 396 3.66 -10.07 22.80
CA THR A 396 3.71 -10.07 21.33
C THR A 396 5.11 -10.31 20.77
N PHE A 397 6.14 -9.65 21.34
CA PHE A 397 7.49 -9.67 20.79
C PHE A 397 8.49 -10.51 21.59
N SER A 398 8.04 -11.16 22.69
CA SER A 398 8.88 -11.92 23.61
C SER A 398 10.09 -11.12 24.15
N MET A 399 9.97 -9.79 24.17
CA MET A 399 10.99 -8.88 24.67
C MET A 399 10.36 -7.66 25.36
N ARG A 400 11.13 -7.04 26.26
CA ARG A 400 10.70 -5.81 26.91
C ARG A 400 10.95 -4.62 25.99
N ILE A 401 9.87 -3.86 25.74
CA ILE A 401 9.90 -2.54 25.11
C ILE A 401 9.41 -1.54 26.16
N PRO A 402 10.25 -0.63 26.65
CA PRO A 402 9.85 0.40 27.62
C PRO A 402 8.77 1.31 27.03
N VAL A 403 7.80 1.72 27.87
CA VAL A 403 6.75 2.66 27.49
C VAL A 403 6.82 3.90 28.38
N ARG A 404 6.85 5.09 27.77
CA ARG A 404 6.86 6.37 28.47
C ARG A 404 5.72 7.27 28.00
N LEU A 405 5.30 8.15 28.90
CA LEU A 405 4.39 9.22 28.55
C LEU A 405 5.12 10.35 27.85
N ALA A 406 4.56 10.79 26.76
CA ALA A 406 4.87 12.07 26.14
C ALA A 406 3.92 13.14 26.70
N GLU A 407 4.34 14.40 26.67
CA GLU A 407 3.46 15.52 27.03
C GLU A 407 2.29 15.60 26.04
N PRO A 408 1.06 15.89 26.49
CA PRO A 408 -0.09 16.04 25.59
C PRO A 408 0.17 17.05 24.48
N GLY A 409 -0.07 16.67 23.23
CA GLY A 409 0.15 17.52 22.05
C GLY A 409 1.60 17.63 21.59
N SER A 410 2.55 16.92 22.22
CA SER A 410 3.99 17.00 21.85
C SER A 410 4.37 16.10 20.67
N LEU A 411 3.62 15.02 20.44
CA LEU A 411 3.88 14.14 19.31
C LEU A 411 3.26 14.69 18.01
N PRO A 412 3.94 14.50 16.86
CA PRO A 412 3.45 14.97 15.57
C PRO A 412 2.08 14.37 15.23
N ARG A 413 1.17 15.18 14.70
CA ARG A 413 -0.09 14.73 14.10
C ARG A 413 0.10 14.59 12.58
N HIS A 414 -0.31 13.48 12.03
CA HIS A 414 -0.08 13.15 10.63
C HIS A 414 -1.38 13.32 9.81
N GLU A 415 -1.30 14.09 8.72
CA GLU A 415 -2.42 14.28 7.76
C GLU A 415 -2.30 13.36 6.54
N PHE A 416 -1.17 12.66 6.41
CA PHE A 416 -0.86 11.72 5.33
C PHE A 416 -0.32 10.41 5.91
N LYS A 417 0.82 9.92 5.38
CA LYS A 417 1.50 8.75 5.93
C LYS A 417 2.13 9.07 7.27
N ALA A 418 1.83 8.26 8.25
CA ALA A 418 2.41 8.39 9.58
C ALA A 418 3.91 8.03 9.58
N LYS A 419 4.72 8.86 10.26
CA LYS A 419 6.12 8.55 10.57
C LYS A 419 6.25 8.41 12.07
N ARG A 420 5.88 7.22 12.59
CA ARG A 420 5.87 6.91 14.03
C ARG A 420 7.10 6.16 14.50
N TRP A 421 8.16 6.19 13.71
CA TRP A 421 9.46 5.60 14.05
C TRP A 421 10.56 6.60 13.76
N ARG A 422 11.40 6.90 14.76
CA ARG A 422 12.55 7.79 14.58
C ARG A 422 13.81 7.21 15.21
N LYS A 423 14.94 7.45 14.58
CA LYS A 423 16.28 7.18 15.14
C LYS A 423 16.73 8.42 15.89
N VAL A 424 17.20 8.25 17.12
CA VAL A 424 17.65 9.33 18.03
C VAL A 424 19.07 9.06 18.51
#